data_8528b1cda4d7c8c27898c734a90ce288
#
_entry.id   8528b1cda4d7c8c27898c734a90ce288
#
_cell.length_a   1.000
_cell.length_b   1.000
_cell.length_c   1.000
_cell.angle_alpha   90.00
_cell.angle_beta   90.00
_cell.angle_gamma   90.00
#
_symmetry.space_group_name_H-M   'P 1'
#
loop_
_entity.id
_entity.type
_entity.pdbx_description
1 polymer ?
#
loop_
_entity_poly.entity_id
_entity_poly.type
_entity_poly.pdbx_seq_one_letter_code
_entity_poly.pdbx_strand_id
1 'polypeptide(L)'
;MISALAVRLPNWLGDTVMAEPAVRGMRRAHPQAQVLLAGPWATVLGGQGLADTLVTYPRAWSGRLAAADVVRRLAPDTAVLLPNSVESALAAWYWGAGRRIGFDAGVRGKVLTDVVALPEPRRHQIDEYLMLAERCGASADDAEPTLTPPPADGAARAEARALLAEAGAHGGRRTVGVHLGAAYGPAKTWPAERVAELCRLLDTVGARAVLLGTAAEAPAAAAIAAEAPAASLAGRDRPALLPSLLAELDALVSGDTGVAHLATALGTPVVALFGPTDPALSAPRGRAVALTHPVPCAPCFYRVCPIEHPCLRGLEAKRVRDAVLALLKSAPPPRPALRQQ
;
A
#
# COMPACT_ATOMS: atom_id res chain seq x y z
N MET A 1 1.00 -27.83 -16.23
CA MET A 1 2.09 -27.12 -15.49
C MET A 1 2.15 -25.71 -16.02
N ILE A 2 2.18 -24.67 -15.17
CA ILE A 2 2.31 -23.28 -15.62
C ILE A 2 3.77 -23.01 -15.94
N SER A 3 4.06 -22.58 -17.16
CA SER A 3 5.42 -22.23 -17.61
C SER A 3 5.65 -20.72 -17.68
N ALA A 4 4.61 -19.95 -17.99
CA ALA A 4 4.67 -18.49 -18.05
C ALA A 4 3.39 -17.88 -17.44
N LEU A 5 3.55 -17.18 -16.32
CA LEU A 5 2.47 -16.58 -15.52
C LEU A 5 2.52 -15.06 -15.62
N ALA A 6 1.45 -14.44 -16.10
CA ALA A 6 1.25 -13.01 -16.05
C ALA A 6 0.27 -12.64 -14.93
N VAL A 7 0.66 -11.76 -14.03
CA VAL A 7 -0.23 -11.21 -13.00
C VAL A 7 -0.53 -9.74 -13.31
N ARG A 8 -1.81 -9.44 -13.59
CA ARG A 8 -2.29 -8.06 -13.70
C ARG A 8 -2.50 -7.50 -12.29
N LEU A 9 -1.57 -6.64 -11.87
CA LEU A 9 -1.62 -5.99 -10.56
C LEU A 9 -2.73 -4.92 -10.51
N PRO A 10 -3.24 -4.59 -9.32
CA PRO A 10 -4.18 -3.50 -9.13
C PRO A 10 -3.62 -2.13 -9.55
N ASN A 11 -4.53 -1.13 -9.63
CA ASN A 11 -4.17 0.22 -10.08
C ASN A 11 -3.72 1.16 -8.95
N TRP A 12 -3.91 0.78 -7.69
CA TRP A 12 -3.54 1.58 -6.52
C TRP A 12 -2.32 0.99 -5.81
N LEU A 13 -1.50 1.85 -5.21
CA LEU A 13 -0.31 1.44 -4.46
C LEU A 13 -0.67 0.47 -3.32
N GLY A 14 -1.68 0.81 -2.51
CA GLY A 14 -2.10 -0.03 -1.39
C GLY A 14 -2.56 -1.41 -1.83
N ASP A 15 -3.39 -1.47 -2.88
CA ASP A 15 -3.86 -2.75 -3.44
C ASP A 15 -2.70 -3.56 -4.03
N THR A 16 -1.69 -2.90 -4.64
CA THR A 16 -0.49 -3.58 -5.13
C THR A 16 0.32 -4.20 -3.99
N VAL A 17 0.47 -3.50 -2.86
CA VAL A 17 1.12 -4.06 -1.67
C VAL A 17 0.28 -5.18 -1.07
N MET A 18 -1.04 -5.02 -0.97
CA MET A 18 -1.96 -6.08 -0.51
C MET A 18 -1.97 -7.32 -1.41
N ALA A 19 -1.55 -7.20 -2.67
CA ALA A 19 -1.42 -8.31 -3.58
C ALA A 19 -0.13 -9.13 -3.37
N GLU A 20 0.86 -8.62 -2.62
CA GLU A 20 2.16 -9.27 -2.43
C GLU A 20 2.05 -10.72 -1.92
N PRO A 21 1.23 -11.05 -0.88
CA PRO A 21 1.12 -12.43 -0.42
C PRO A 21 0.62 -13.40 -1.50
N ALA A 22 -0.34 -12.96 -2.31
CA ALA A 22 -0.86 -13.76 -3.42
C ALA A 22 0.22 -13.99 -4.51
N VAL A 23 0.97 -12.95 -4.85
CA VAL A 23 2.08 -13.05 -5.82
C VAL A 23 3.18 -13.96 -5.28
N ARG A 24 3.56 -13.81 -4.02
CA ARG A 24 4.54 -14.66 -3.34
C ARG A 24 4.10 -16.11 -3.29
N GLY A 25 2.82 -16.37 -2.99
CA GLY A 25 2.24 -17.71 -3.03
C GLY A 25 2.31 -18.33 -4.43
N MET A 26 1.94 -17.60 -5.46
CA MET A 26 2.04 -18.06 -6.86
C MET A 26 3.49 -18.34 -7.28
N ARG A 27 4.44 -17.48 -6.91
CA ARG A 27 5.89 -17.72 -7.19
C ARG A 27 6.39 -18.98 -6.49
N ARG A 28 6.01 -19.22 -5.24
CA ARG A 28 6.37 -20.43 -4.51
C ARG A 28 5.78 -21.70 -5.13
N ALA A 29 4.54 -21.64 -5.60
CA ALA A 29 3.88 -22.77 -6.26
C ALA A 29 4.50 -23.10 -7.63
N HIS A 30 5.09 -22.10 -8.30
CA HIS A 30 5.66 -22.23 -9.65
C HIS A 30 7.08 -21.67 -9.71
N PRO A 31 8.06 -22.28 -9.01
CA PRO A 31 9.42 -21.75 -8.90
C PRO A 31 10.16 -21.71 -10.25
N GLN A 32 9.78 -22.55 -11.22
CA GLN A 32 10.38 -22.62 -12.55
C GLN A 32 9.61 -21.82 -13.62
N ALA A 33 8.43 -21.27 -13.27
CA ALA A 33 7.67 -20.49 -14.22
C ALA A 33 8.30 -19.11 -14.43
N GLN A 34 8.23 -18.60 -15.65
CA GLN A 34 8.51 -17.20 -15.91
C GLN A 34 7.33 -16.33 -15.36
N VAL A 35 7.57 -15.57 -14.31
CA VAL A 35 6.56 -14.72 -13.69
C VAL A 35 6.73 -13.28 -14.14
N LEU A 36 5.65 -12.70 -14.64
CA LEU A 36 5.57 -11.31 -15.05
C LEU A 36 4.50 -10.57 -14.23
N LEU A 37 4.86 -9.42 -13.66
CA LEU A 37 3.93 -8.52 -12.99
C LEU A 37 3.67 -7.29 -13.86
N ALA A 38 2.41 -7.01 -14.19
CA ALA A 38 1.99 -5.87 -14.99
C ALA A 38 1.06 -4.94 -14.20
N GLY A 39 1.50 -3.72 -13.92
CA GLY A 39 0.69 -2.73 -13.20
C GLY A 39 1.36 -1.38 -13.04
N PRO A 40 0.60 -0.32 -12.69
CA PRO A 40 1.18 1.02 -12.52
C PRO A 40 2.23 1.11 -11.42
N TRP A 41 2.16 0.22 -10.42
CA TRP A 41 3.03 0.16 -9.25
C TRP A 41 3.88 -1.12 -9.22
N ALA A 42 4.04 -1.83 -10.35
CA ALA A 42 4.80 -3.08 -10.40
C ALA A 42 6.23 -2.93 -9.85
N THR A 43 6.86 -1.79 -10.05
CA THR A 43 8.22 -1.47 -9.57
C THR A 43 8.36 -1.48 -8.04
N VAL A 44 7.26 -1.31 -7.28
CA VAL A 44 7.27 -1.40 -5.80
C VAL A 44 7.59 -2.83 -5.33
N LEU A 45 7.24 -3.83 -6.15
CA LEU A 45 7.55 -5.25 -5.93
C LEU A 45 8.90 -5.66 -6.55
N GLY A 46 9.65 -4.71 -7.10
CA GLY A 46 10.97 -4.95 -7.68
C GLY A 46 12.00 -5.34 -6.63
N GLY A 47 12.93 -6.23 -7.00
CA GLY A 47 13.99 -6.69 -6.09
C GLY A 47 13.52 -7.62 -4.96
N GLN A 48 12.25 -8.04 -4.96
CA GLN A 48 11.67 -8.91 -3.94
C GLN A 48 11.73 -10.42 -4.29
N GLY A 49 12.32 -10.78 -5.42
CA GLY A 49 12.35 -12.19 -5.88
C GLY A 49 11.00 -12.75 -6.33
N LEU A 50 10.00 -11.89 -6.50
CA LEU A 50 8.63 -12.28 -6.80
C LEU A 50 8.37 -12.51 -8.29
N ALA A 51 9.14 -11.87 -9.17
CA ALA A 51 8.94 -11.91 -10.61
C ALA A 51 10.26 -11.77 -11.37
N ASP A 52 10.28 -12.32 -12.58
CA ASP A 52 11.39 -12.22 -13.52
C ASP A 52 11.29 -10.97 -14.39
N THR A 53 10.07 -10.48 -14.59
CA THR A 53 9.80 -9.29 -15.42
C THR A 53 8.76 -8.38 -14.76
N LEU A 54 9.04 -7.08 -14.73
CA LEU A 54 8.11 -6.05 -14.29
C LEU A 54 7.73 -5.17 -15.46
N VAL A 55 6.43 -5.03 -15.70
CA VAL A 55 5.89 -4.14 -16.75
C VAL A 55 5.10 -3.03 -16.09
N THR A 56 5.60 -1.80 -16.19
CA THR A 56 4.83 -0.62 -15.78
C THR A 56 3.67 -0.41 -16.75
N TYR A 57 2.47 -0.59 -16.25
CA TYR A 57 1.24 -0.44 -17.02
C TYR A 57 0.70 0.97 -16.82
N PRO A 58 0.86 1.87 -17.79
CA PRO A 58 0.53 3.29 -17.58
C PRO A 58 -0.96 3.52 -17.43
N ARG A 59 -1.33 4.63 -16.77
CA ARG A 59 -2.73 5.02 -16.64
C ARG A 59 -3.31 5.53 -17.96
N ALA A 60 -2.48 6.18 -18.80
CA ALA A 60 -2.89 6.70 -20.11
C ALA A 60 -3.10 5.58 -21.12
N TRP A 61 -4.17 5.63 -21.89
CA TRP A 61 -4.52 4.60 -22.89
C TRP A 61 -3.44 4.40 -23.95
N SER A 62 -2.81 5.47 -24.43
CA SER A 62 -1.76 5.40 -25.45
C SER A 62 -0.58 4.50 -25.07
N GLY A 63 -0.21 4.48 -23.79
CA GLY A 63 0.87 3.61 -23.32
C GLY A 63 0.44 2.19 -22.98
N ARG A 64 -0.87 1.94 -22.80
CA ARG A 64 -1.37 0.61 -22.39
C ARG A 64 -1.21 -0.44 -23.47
N LEU A 65 -1.40 -0.09 -24.74
CA LEU A 65 -1.19 -1.02 -25.84
C LEU A 65 0.28 -1.43 -25.92
N ALA A 66 1.21 -0.48 -25.85
CA ALA A 66 2.62 -0.78 -25.84
C ALA A 66 3.04 -1.70 -24.69
N ALA A 67 2.51 -1.46 -23.47
CA ALA A 67 2.72 -2.34 -22.32
C ALA A 67 2.08 -3.72 -22.54
N ALA A 68 0.88 -3.79 -23.12
CA ALA A 68 0.21 -5.04 -23.45
C ALA A 68 1.00 -5.86 -24.50
N ASP A 69 1.63 -5.20 -25.49
CA ASP A 69 2.51 -5.85 -26.46
C ASP A 69 3.76 -6.45 -25.82
N VAL A 70 4.32 -5.80 -24.79
CA VAL A 70 5.42 -6.39 -24.02
C VAL A 70 4.98 -7.68 -23.35
N VAL A 71 3.81 -7.69 -22.67
CA VAL A 71 3.28 -8.89 -22.02
C VAL A 71 2.98 -9.99 -23.06
N ARG A 72 2.37 -9.63 -24.19
CA ARG A 72 2.05 -10.56 -25.27
C ARG A 72 3.28 -11.27 -25.82
N ARG A 73 4.41 -10.56 -25.96
CA ARG A 73 5.68 -11.17 -26.45
C ARG A 73 6.24 -12.23 -25.51
N LEU A 74 5.93 -12.17 -24.23
CA LEU A 74 6.31 -13.19 -23.24
C LEU A 74 5.39 -14.42 -23.28
N ALA A 75 4.33 -14.38 -24.12
CA ALA A 75 3.41 -15.48 -24.39
C ALA A 75 2.94 -16.21 -23.13
N PRO A 76 2.32 -15.53 -22.13
CA PRO A 76 1.88 -16.19 -20.91
C PRO A 76 0.83 -17.26 -21.21
N ASP A 77 1.02 -18.45 -20.66
CA ASP A 77 -0.01 -19.51 -20.73
C ASP A 77 -1.15 -19.25 -19.75
N THR A 78 -0.86 -18.60 -18.64
CA THR A 78 -1.79 -18.27 -17.56
C THR A 78 -1.73 -16.79 -17.19
N ALA A 79 -2.88 -16.17 -17.04
CA ALA A 79 -3.03 -14.80 -16.51
C ALA A 79 -3.92 -14.75 -15.28
N VAL A 80 -3.46 -14.12 -14.20
CA VAL A 80 -4.25 -13.83 -12.99
C VAL A 80 -4.57 -12.35 -12.93
N LEU A 81 -5.85 -12.01 -12.83
CA LEU A 81 -6.37 -10.66 -12.96
C LEU A 81 -6.90 -10.15 -11.61
N LEU A 82 -6.07 -9.45 -10.86
CA LEU A 82 -6.43 -8.88 -9.56
C LEU A 82 -7.43 -7.72 -9.65
N PRO A 83 -7.39 -6.82 -10.67
CA PRO A 83 -8.47 -5.85 -10.88
C PRO A 83 -9.74 -6.50 -11.41
N ASN A 84 -10.90 -5.97 -11.00
CA ASN A 84 -12.22 -6.45 -11.44
C ASN A 84 -12.77 -5.71 -12.68
N SER A 85 -11.92 -5.06 -13.48
CA SER A 85 -12.33 -4.32 -14.67
C SER A 85 -12.47 -5.23 -15.90
N VAL A 86 -13.37 -4.86 -16.83
CA VAL A 86 -13.48 -5.49 -18.15
C VAL A 86 -12.19 -5.33 -18.94
N GLU A 87 -11.53 -4.15 -18.80
CA GLU A 87 -10.26 -3.85 -19.47
C GLU A 87 -9.18 -4.88 -19.13
N SER A 88 -9.04 -5.28 -17.86
CA SER A 88 -8.06 -6.29 -17.45
C SER A 88 -8.31 -7.66 -18.08
N ALA A 89 -9.59 -8.04 -18.24
CA ALA A 89 -9.95 -9.30 -18.89
C ALA A 89 -9.65 -9.28 -20.41
N LEU A 90 -9.97 -8.18 -21.08
CA LEU A 90 -9.63 -7.97 -22.49
C LEU A 90 -8.11 -7.92 -22.72
N ALA A 91 -7.35 -7.28 -21.80
CA ALA A 91 -5.90 -7.27 -21.86
C ALA A 91 -5.32 -8.69 -21.79
N ALA A 92 -5.80 -9.52 -20.86
CA ALA A 92 -5.33 -10.90 -20.75
C ALA A 92 -5.69 -11.77 -21.97
N TRP A 93 -6.85 -11.54 -22.58
CA TRP A 93 -7.20 -12.15 -23.85
C TRP A 93 -6.24 -11.71 -24.97
N TYR A 94 -5.95 -10.42 -25.05
CA TYR A 94 -5.00 -9.87 -26.03
C TYR A 94 -3.57 -10.40 -25.83
N TRP A 95 -3.14 -10.68 -24.59
CA TRP A 95 -1.85 -11.28 -24.29
C TRP A 95 -1.72 -12.72 -24.82
N GLY A 96 -2.85 -13.34 -25.18
CA GLY A 96 -2.89 -14.71 -25.67
C GLY A 96 -2.93 -15.76 -24.54
N ALA A 97 -3.16 -15.35 -23.28
CA ALA A 97 -3.21 -16.28 -22.16
C ALA A 97 -4.37 -17.28 -22.35
N GLY A 98 -4.04 -18.57 -22.42
CA GLY A 98 -5.02 -19.67 -22.55
C GLY A 98 -5.90 -19.78 -21.30
N ARG A 99 -5.33 -19.64 -20.11
CA ARG A 99 -6.03 -19.63 -18.83
C ARG A 99 -6.08 -18.21 -18.28
N ARG A 100 -7.28 -17.67 -18.06
CA ARG A 100 -7.52 -16.31 -17.58
C ARG A 100 -8.36 -16.38 -16.32
N ILE A 101 -7.72 -16.17 -15.16
CA ILE A 101 -8.30 -16.31 -13.81
C ILE A 101 -8.71 -14.94 -13.31
N GLY A 102 -9.92 -14.81 -12.78
CA GLY A 102 -10.39 -13.57 -12.17
C GLY A 102 -11.77 -13.72 -11.54
N PHE A 103 -12.17 -12.75 -10.73
CA PHE A 103 -13.49 -12.72 -10.14
C PHE A 103 -14.58 -12.46 -11.19
N ASP A 104 -15.74 -13.06 -11.00
CA ASP A 104 -16.96 -12.71 -11.75
C ASP A 104 -17.43 -11.31 -11.31
N ALA A 105 -17.32 -10.36 -12.23
CA ALA A 105 -17.76 -8.99 -12.02
C ALA A 105 -18.40 -8.47 -13.31
N GLY A 106 -19.70 -8.60 -13.41
CA GLY A 106 -20.49 -8.21 -14.58
C GLY A 106 -20.12 -8.99 -15.84
N VAL A 107 -20.00 -8.29 -16.98
CA VAL A 107 -19.81 -8.95 -18.29
C VAL A 107 -18.43 -9.57 -18.51
N ARG A 108 -17.44 -9.25 -17.65
CA ARG A 108 -16.06 -9.74 -17.82
C ARG A 108 -15.94 -11.26 -17.70
N GLY A 109 -16.85 -11.90 -16.97
CA GLY A 109 -16.88 -13.36 -16.81
C GLY A 109 -16.89 -14.10 -18.15
N LYS A 110 -17.47 -13.52 -19.21
CA LYS A 110 -17.48 -14.07 -20.57
C LYS A 110 -16.12 -14.12 -21.25
N VAL A 111 -15.15 -13.31 -20.78
CA VAL A 111 -13.77 -13.25 -21.32
C VAL A 111 -12.83 -14.12 -20.50
N LEU A 112 -13.15 -14.41 -19.25
CA LEU A 112 -12.39 -15.29 -18.37
C LEU A 112 -12.56 -16.75 -18.79
N THR A 113 -11.59 -17.60 -18.48
CA THR A 113 -11.67 -19.05 -18.68
C THR A 113 -11.72 -19.81 -17.36
N ASP A 114 -11.31 -19.17 -16.26
CA ASP A 114 -11.40 -19.69 -14.90
C ASP A 114 -12.02 -18.60 -14.01
N VAL A 115 -13.32 -18.68 -13.84
CA VAL A 115 -14.14 -17.68 -13.16
C VAL A 115 -14.25 -18.02 -11.69
N VAL A 116 -13.90 -17.07 -10.82
CA VAL A 116 -14.06 -17.21 -9.36
C VAL A 116 -15.22 -16.33 -8.90
N ALA A 117 -16.13 -16.89 -8.10
CA ALA A 117 -17.22 -16.11 -7.53
C ALA A 117 -16.67 -15.04 -6.57
N LEU A 118 -17.14 -13.79 -6.72
CA LEU A 118 -16.82 -12.74 -5.77
C LEU A 118 -17.51 -13.05 -4.43
N PRO A 119 -16.79 -13.05 -3.30
CA PRO A 119 -17.39 -13.43 -2.02
C PRO A 119 -18.45 -12.41 -1.57
N GLU A 120 -19.55 -12.94 -1.00
CA GLU A 120 -20.58 -12.15 -0.33
C GLU A 120 -20.85 -12.75 1.06
N PRO A 121 -20.63 -11.99 2.14
CA PRO A 121 -20.08 -10.63 2.15
C PRO A 121 -18.64 -10.55 1.64
N ARG A 122 -18.23 -9.35 1.18
CA ARG A 122 -16.86 -9.08 0.76
C ARG A 122 -15.89 -9.42 1.88
N ARG A 123 -14.73 -9.93 1.51
CA ARG A 123 -13.65 -10.25 2.43
C ARG A 123 -12.59 -9.14 2.43
N HIS A 124 -11.62 -9.26 3.32
CA HIS A 124 -10.44 -8.40 3.25
C HIS A 124 -9.76 -8.55 1.89
N GLN A 125 -9.29 -7.45 1.30
CA GLN A 125 -8.76 -7.44 -0.06
C GLN A 125 -7.60 -8.42 -0.27
N ILE A 126 -6.76 -8.64 0.75
CA ILE A 126 -5.68 -9.65 0.72
C ILE A 126 -6.27 -11.05 0.55
N ASP A 127 -7.34 -11.38 1.31
CA ASP A 127 -7.95 -12.72 1.26
C ASP A 127 -8.59 -12.96 -0.12
N GLU A 128 -9.19 -11.92 -0.72
CA GLU A 128 -9.72 -12.01 -2.08
C GLU A 128 -8.60 -12.28 -3.10
N TYR A 129 -7.45 -11.61 -2.98
CA TYR A 129 -6.32 -11.90 -3.86
C TYR A 129 -5.75 -13.31 -3.67
N LEU A 130 -5.73 -13.82 -2.44
CA LEU A 130 -5.32 -15.19 -2.15
C LEU A 130 -6.29 -16.21 -2.77
N MET A 131 -7.61 -15.96 -2.78
CA MET A 131 -8.57 -16.83 -3.48
C MET A 131 -8.26 -16.99 -4.98
N LEU A 132 -7.75 -15.93 -5.63
CA LEU A 132 -7.32 -16.02 -7.03
C LEU A 132 -5.99 -16.78 -7.17
N ALA A 133 -5.08 -16.62 -6.23
CA ALA A 133 -3.79 -17.31 -6.23
C ALA A 133 -3.96 -18.83 -5.97
N GLU A 134 -4.90 -19.22 -5.13
CA GLU A 134 -5.25 -20.64 -4.90
C GLU A 134 -5.68 -21.36 -6.18
N ARG A 135 -6.31 -20.66 -7.14
CA ARG A 135 -6.62 -21.23 -8.48
C ARG A 135 -5.35 -21.61 -9.25
N CYS A 136 -4.21 -21.03 -8.90
CA CYS A 136 -2.88 -21.38 -9.43
C CYS A 136 -2.13 -22.39 -8.54
N GLY A 137 -2.75 -22.97 -7.52
CA GLY A 137 -2.11 -23.90 -6.59
C GLY A 137 -1.26 -23.23 -5.51
N ALA A 138 -1.38 -21.91 -5.32
CA ALA A 138 -0.74 -21.23 -4.20
C ALA A 138 -1.44 -21.60 -2.87
N SER A 139 -0.66 -21.64 -1.78
CA SER A 139 -1.21 -21.74 -0.43
C SER A 139 -1.53 -20.35 0.13
N ALA A 140 -2.61 -20.25 0.94
CA ALA A 140 -3.02 -19.04 1.62
C ALA A 140 -2.40 -18.88 3.02
N ASP A 141 -1.41 -19.70 3.39
CA ASP A 141 -0.88 -19.82 4.77
C ASP A 141 -0.19 -18.56 5.30
N ASP A 142 0.18 -17.62 4.43
CA ASP A 142 0.90 -16.40 4.81
C ASP A 142 0.24 -15.19 4.13
N ALA A 143 -0.69 -14.57 4.85
CA ALA A 143 -1.53 -13.47 4.38
C ALA A 143 -1.01 -12.07 4.79
N GLU A 144 0.19 -11.97 5.38
CA GLU A 144 0.79 -10.71 5.77
C GLU A 144 1.72 -10.19 4.66
N PRO A 145 1.47 -8.99 4.09
CA PRO A 145 2.38 -8.39 3.11
C PRO A 145 3.74 -8.11 3.72
N THR A 146 4.81 -8.56 3.06
CA THR A 146 6.19 -8.38 3.53
C THR A 146 7.08 -7.96 2.38
N LEU A 147 7.74 -6.82 2.54
CA LEU A 147 8.72 -6.31 1.58
C LEU A 147 10.07 -6.13 2.27
N THR A 148 11.14 -6.50 1.57
CA THR A 148 12.49 -6.20 2.02
C THR A 148 12.74 -4.69 1.86
N PRO A 149 13.07 -3.97 2.92
CA PRO A 149 13.43 -2.56 2.82
C PRO A 149 14.66 -2.38 1.91
N PRO A 150 14.81 -1.22 1.25
CA PRO A 150 16.04 -0.88 0.54
C PRO A 150 17.27 -1.06 1.46
N PRO A 151 18.44 -1.49 0.92
CA PRO A 151 19.64 -1.74 1.72
C PRO A 151 20.01 -0.54 2.59
N ALA A 152 20.37 -0.78 3.86
CA ALA A 152 20.65 0.27 4.83
C ALA A 152 21.84 1.15 4.45
N ASP A 153 22.82 0.60 3.73
CA ASP A 153 24.00 1.26 3.18
C ASP A 153 23.79 1.82 1.76
N GLY A 154 22.60 1.61 1.18
CA GLY A 154 22.25 2.07 -0.16
C GLY A 154 22.07 3.59 -0.25
N ALA A 155 22.34 4.17 -1.44
CA ALA A 155 22.24 5.60 -1.70
C ALA A 155 20.85 6.20 -1.35
N ALA A 156 19.77 5.48 -1.66
CA ALA A 156 18.40 5.92 -1.34
C ALA A 156 18.13 6.02 0.17
N ARG A 157 18.70 5.11 0.98
CA ARG A 157 18.62 5.17 2.44
C ARG A 157 19.49 6.31 3.00
N ALA A 158 20.66 6.54 2.42
CA ALA A 158 21.52 7.67 2.78
C ALA A 158 20.82 9.00 2.49
N GLU A 159 20.16 9.14 1.33
CA GLU A 159 19.38 10.32 0.98
C GLU A 159 18.19 10.52 1.93
N ALA A 160 17.44 9.45 2.24
CA ALA A 160 16.33 9.51 3.19
C ALA A 160 16.78 9.99 4.58
N ARG A 161 17.92 9.48 5.08
CA ARG A 161 18.51 9.94 6.35
C ARG A 161 18.95 11.39 6.29
N ALA A 162 19.55 11.83 5.19
CA ALA A 162 19.94 13.22 5.02
C ALA A 162 18.74 14.17 5.07
N LEU A 163 17.64 13.84 4.37
CA LEU A 163 16.39 14.60 4.41
C LEU A 163 15.78 14.65 5.81
N LEU A 164 15.78 13.54 6.52
CA LEU A 164 15.31 13.49 7.91
C LEU A 164 16.21 14.31 8.85
N ALA A 165 17.54 14.30 8.61
CA ALA A 165 18.49 15.12 9.36
C ALA A 165 18.25 16.62 9.17
N GLU A 166 18.11 17.06 7.91
CA GLU A 166 17.78 18.44 7.57
C GLU A 166 16.46 18.88 8.24
N ALA A 167 15.51 17.96 8.35
CA ALA A 167 14.24 18.17 9.04
C ALA A 167 14.35 18.15 10.58
N GLY A 168 15.57 18.03 11.14
CA GLY A 168 15.78 17.94 12.58
C GLY A 168 15.22 16.67 13.22
N ALA A 169 15.04 15.60 12.43
CA ALA A 169 14.53 14.31 12.88
C ALA A 169 15.65 13.35 13.33
N HIS A 170 16.79 13.89 13.77
CA HIS A 170 17.92 13.14 14.32
C HIS A 170 18.24 13.60 15.74
N GLY A 171 19.17 12.92 16.41
CA GLY A 171 19.61 13.30 17.76
C GLY A 171 18.98 12.46 18.88
N GLY A 172 18.68 11.19 18.61
CA GLY A 172 18.19 10.25 19.63
C GLY A 172 16.70 10.36 19.96
N ARG A 173 15.96 11.23 19.25
CA ARG A 173 14.48 11.32 19.35
C ARG A 173 13.82 10.33 18.38
N ARG A 174 12.70 9.72 18.82
CA ARG A 174 11.84 8.90 17.94
C ARG A 174 11.28 9.76 16.82
N THR A 175 11.33 9.25 15.58
CA THR A 175 10.81 9.94 14.40
C THR A 175 9.48 9.31 13.98
N VAL A 176 8.40 10.09 14.06
CA VAL A 176 7.06 9.66 13.68
C VAL A 176 6.63 10.40 12.41
N GLY A 177 6.49 9.65 11.31
CA GLY A 177 5.91 10.19 10.08
C GLY A 177 4.41 10.44 10.24
N VAL A 178 3.91 11.54 9.68
CA VAL A 178 2.48 11.83 9.57
C VAL A 178 2.16 12.11 8.10
N HIS A 179 1.52 11.15 7.43
CA HIS A 179 1.20 11.27 6.02
C HIS A 179 -0.14 11.97 5.81
N LEU A 180 -0.10 13.10 5.09
CA LEU A 180 -1.25 13.99 4.90
C LEU A 180 -2.09 13.67 3.67
N GLY A 181 -1.50 12.99 2.67
CA GLY A 181 -2.10 12.76 1.36
C GLY A 181 -3.19 11.69 1.37
N ALA A 182 -4.15 11.85 0.47
CA ALA A 182 -5.21 10.87 0.21
C ALA A 182 -5.61 10.87 -1.28
N ALA A 183 -4.95 10.02 -2.07
CA ALA A 183 -5.23 9.92 -3.52
C ALA A 183 -6.66 9.49 -3.85
N TYR A 184 -7.37 8.85 -2.93
CA TYR A 184 -8.78 8.49 -3.07
C TYR A 184 -9.68 9.73 -3.09
N GLY A 185 -9.37 10.73 -2.23
CA GLY A 185 -10.12 11.97 -2.10
C GLY A 185 -10.05 12.57 -0.70
N PRO A 186 -10.45 13.83 -0.54
CA PRO A 186 -10.31 14.57 0.73
C PRO A 186 -11.11 13.95 1.90
N ALA A 187 -12.08 13.07 1.63
CA ALA A 187 -12.82 12.38 2.69
C ALA A 187 -11.93 11.48 3.59
N LYS A 188 -10.74 11.10 3.13
CA LYS A 188 -9.76 10.32 3.93
C LYS A 188 -8.70 11.19 4.60
N THR A 189 -8.76 12.50 4.48
CA THR A 189 -7.79 13.43 5.08
C THR A 189 -8.16 13.73 6.52
N TRP A 190 -7.25 13.45 7.45
CA TRP A 190 -7.43 13.81 8.86
C TRP A 190 -7.27 15.33 9.01
N PRO A 191 -8.13 16.01 9.79
CA PRO A 191 -8.13 17.47 9.90
C PRO A 191 -6.78 18.05 10.34
N ALA A 192 -6.38 19.16 9.73
CA ALA A 192 -5.06 19.79 9.98
C ALA A 192 -4.87 20.19 11.45
N GLU A 193 -5.94 20.66 12.12
CA GLU A 193 -5.93 20.98 13.55
C GLU A 193 -5.64 19.77 14.42
N ARG A 194 -6.12 18.59 14.04
CA ARG A 194 -5.83 17.32 14.72
C ARG A 194 -4.39 16.87 14.49
N VAL A 195 -3.86 17.07 13.27
CA VAL A 195 -2.46 16.81 12.97
C VAL A 195 -1.55 17.72 13.80
N ALA A 196 -1.83 19.03 13.87
CA ALA A 196 -1.07 19.99 14.68
C ALA A 196 -1.11 19.61 16.18
N GLU A 197 -2.28 19.20 16.69
CA GLU A 197 -2.46 18.70 18.08
C GLU A 197 -1.59 17.46 18.31
N LEU A 198 -1.59 16.48 17.38
CA LEU A 198 -0.75 15.29 17.47
C LEU A 198 0.74 15.66 17.51
N CYS A 199 1.20 16.59 16.66
CA CYS A 199 2.58 17.01 16.64
C CYS A 199 3.02 17.60 18.00
N ARG A 200 2.18 18.44 18.65
CA ARG A 200 2.44 18.95 20.00
C ARG A 200 2.52 17.81 21.01
N LEU A 201 1.57 16.87 20.98
CA LEU A 201 1.55 15.72 21.89
C LEU A 201 2.75 14.78 21.71
N LEU A 202 3.24 14.58 20.49
CA LEU A 202 4.44 13.80 20.23
C LEU A 202 5.69 14.50 20.77
N ASP A 203 5.78 15.81 20.63
CA ASP A 203 6.90 16.59 21.16
C ASP A 203 7.03 16.50 22.69
N THR A 204 5.89 16.53 23.43
CA THR A 204 5.88 16.38 24.90
C THR A 204 6.42 15.04 25.38
N VAL A 205 6.43 14.02 24.53
CA VAL A 205 6.95 12.67 24.85
C VAL A 205 8.32 12.39 24.22
N GLY A 206 8.99 13.43 23.72
CA GLY A 206 10.31 13.33 23.13
C GLY A 206 10.35 12.72 21.72
N ALA A 207 9.23 12.67 21.01
CA ALA A 207 9.17 12.24 19.61
C ALA A 207 9.13 13.45 18.67
N ARG A 208 9.68 13.28 17.46
CA ARG A 208 9.66 14.29 16.40
C ARG A 208 8.63 13.90 15.33
N ALA A 209 7.67 14.78 15.05
CA ALA A 209 6.74 14.62 13.94
C ALA A 209 7.39 15.08 12.62
N VAL A 210 7.26 14.27 11.55
CA VAL A 210 7.69 14.60 10.19
C VAL A 210 6.50 14.44 9.26
N LEU A 211 6.06 15.56 8.67
CA LEU A 211 4.93 15.61 7.76
C LEU A 211 5.35 15.14 6.37
N LEU A 212 4.66 14.13 5.85
CA LEU A 212 4.87 13.52 4.54
C LEU A 212 3.67 13.81 3.63
N GLY A 213 3.90 13.86 2.34
CA GLY A 213 2.88 14.10 1.34
C GLY A 213 3.48 14.59 0.03
N THR A 214 2.70 14.58 -1.03
CA THR A 214 3.11 15.09 -2.34
C THR A 214 3.23 16.62 -2.33
N ALA A 215 3.62 17.20 -3.45
CA ALA A 215 3.63 18.68 -3.61
C ALA A 215 2.26 19.32 -3.39
N ALA A 216 1.17 18.57 -3.57
CA ALA A 216 -0.19 19.07 -3.32
C ALA A 216 -0.46 19.33 -1.84
N GLU A 217 0.15 18.54 -0.93
CA GLU A 217 0.00 18.68 0.51
C GLU A 217 1.02 19.66 1.12
N ALA A 218 2.03 20.12 0.37
CA ALA A 218 3.08 20.98 0.89
C ALA A 218 2.57 22.30 1.55
N PRO A 219 1.54 22.99 1.00
CA PRO A 219 1.00 24.18 1.66
C PRO A 219 0.35 23.87 3.02
N ALA A 220 -0.41 22.79 3.13
CA ALA A 220 -1.03 22.35 4.38
C ALA A 220 0.04 21.92 5.40
N ALA A 221 1.06 21.19 4.96
CA ALA A 221 2.19 20.79 5.80
C ALA A 221 2.96 22.00 6.34
N ALA A 222 3.20 23.02 5.52
CA ALA A 222 3.85 24.25 5.94
C ALA A 222 3.02 25.02 6.99
N ALA A 223 1.71 25.12 6.80
CA ALA A 223 0.81 25.74 7.78
C ALA A 223 0.85 24.99 9.12
N ILE A 224 0.78 23.66 9.12
CA ILE A 224 0.87 22.85 10.34
C ILE A 224 2.24 23.06 11.02
N ALA A 225 3.33 23.06 10.28
CA ALA A 225 4.68 23.23 10.83
C ALA A 225 4.93 24.64 11.40
N ALA A 226 4.18 25.66 10.96
CA ALA A 226 4.23 26.99 11.53
C ALA A 226 3.53 27.08 12.91
N GLU A 227 2.56 26.20 13.19
CA GLU A 227 1.76 26.21 14.39
C GLU A 227 2.16 25.13 15.42
N ALA A 228 2.88 24.11 15.01
CA ALA A 228 3.22 22.96 15.84
C ALA A 228 4.66 22.48 15.60
N PRO A 229 5.30 21.81 16.60
CA PRO A 229 6.68 21.33 16.51
C PRO A 229 6.77 20.12 15.56
N ALA A 230 6.71 20.38 14.28
CA ALA A 230 6.84 19.39 13.21
C ALA A 230 7.82 19.87 12.14
N ALA A 231 8.44 18.92 11.45
CA ALA A 231 9.17 19.19 10.21
C ALA A 231 8.35 18.77 9.00
N SER A 232 8.55 19.38 7.83
CA SER A 232 7.85 19.01 6.61
C SER A 232 8.83 18.50 5.56
N LEU A 233 8.53 17.30 5.04
CA LEU A 233 9.12 16.74 3.81
C LEU A 233 8.10 16.63 2.68
N ALA A 234 6.89 17.18 2.84
CA ALA A 234 5.87 17.16 1.81
C ALA A 234 6.38 17.80 0.52
N GLY A 235 6.22 17.10 -0.60
CA GLY A 235 6.78 17.46 -1.90
C GLY A 235 8.24 17.04 -2.13
N ARG A 236 8.93 16.52 -1.10
CA ARG A 236 10.31 15.98 -1.18
C ARG A 236 10.30 14.43 -1.13
N ASP A 237 9.23 13.81 -0.69
CA ASP A 237 9.01 12.37 -0.59
C ASP A 237 8.53 11.78 -1.93
N ARG A 238 9.38 11.80 -2.94
CA ARG A 238 9.06 11.23 -4.26
C ARG A 238 8.88 9.70 -4.20
N PRO A 239 8.08 9.10 -5.11
CA PRO A 239 7.76 7.66 -5.09
C PRO A 239 8.99 6.73 -5.02
N ALA A 240 10.08 7.08 -5.70
CA ALA A 240 11.31 6.28 -5.68
C ALA A 240 12.04 6.30 -4.32
N LEU A 241 11.88 7.38 -3.53
CA LEU A 241 12.50 7.53 -2.22
C LEU A 241 11.62 7.07 -1.07
N LEU A 242 10.30 7.01 -1.30
CA LEU A 242 9.31 6.72 -0.28
C LEU A 242 9.58 5.43 0.51
N PRO A 243 9.95 4.28 -0.11
CA PRO A 243 10.28 3.08 0.67
C PRO A 243 11.46 3.29 1.63
N SER A 244 12.47 4.06 1.22
CA SER A 244 13.63 4.38 2.05
C SER A 244 13.26 5.31 3.21
N LEU A 245 12.44 6.34 2.97
CA LEU A 245 11.95 7.23 4.03
C LEU A 245 11.11 6.45 5.05
N LEU A 246 10.18 5.63 4.60
CA LEU A 246 9.31 4.85 5.49
C LEU A 246 10.12 3.89 6.36
N ALA A 247 11.15 3.26 5.81
CA ALA A 247 12.00 2.33 6.55
C ALA A 247 12.94 3.01 7.57
N GLU A 248 13.11 4.35 7.52
CA GLU A 248 13.85 5.13 8.53
C GLU A 248 12.96 5.69 9.64
N LEU A 249 11.63 5.58 9.53
CA LEU A 249 10.70 6.02 10.56
C LEU A 249 10.58 4.99 11.69
N ASP A 250 10.41 5.45 12.92
CA ASP A 250 10.06 4.61 14.07
C ASP A 250 8.57 4.21 14.06
N ALA A 251 7.70 5.07 13.52
CA ALA A 251 6.28 4.80 13.29
C ALA A 251 5.71 5.74 12.22
N LEU A 252 4.56 5.36 11.65
CA LEU A 252 3.80 6.18 10.73
C LEU A 252 2.37 6.34 11.22
N VAL A 253 1.82 7.55 11.13
CA VAL A 253 0.38 7.84 11.20
C VAL A 253 -0.08 8.21 9.80
N SER A 254 -1.11 7.54 9.30
CA SER A 254 -1.64 7.76 7.94
C SER A 254 -3.13 7.50 7.91
N GLY A 255 -3.86 8.18 7.05
CA GLY A 255 -5.18 7.71 6.67
C GLY A 255 -5.12 6.33 5.99
N ASP A 256 -6.28 5.78 5.63
CA ASP A 256 -6.38 4.57 4.78
C ASP A 256 -5.84 4.87 3.38
N THR A 257 -4.53 4.70 3.20
CA THR A 257 -3.78 5.04 1.98
C THR A 257 -2.76 3.97 1.63
N GLY A 258 -2.30 3.97 0.38
CA GLY A 258 -1.25 3.06 -0.07
C GLY A 258 0.06 3.18 0.70
N VAL A 259 0.34 4.35 1.27
CA VAL A 259 1.54 4.60 2.09
C VAL A 259 1.50 3.82 3.41
N ALA A 260 0.31 3.70 4.02
CA ALA A 260 0.11 2.89 5.23
C ALA A 260 0.45 1.42 4.98
N HIS A 261 -0.04 0.86 3.88
CA HIS A 261 0.25 -0.53 3.49
C HIS A 261 1.73 -0.74 3.20
N LEU A 262 2.35 0.19 2.45
CA LEU A 262 3.76 0.11 2.12
C LEU A 262 4.65 0.17 3.37
N ALA A 263 4.35 1.08 4.30
CA ALA A 263 5.09 1.20 5.55
C ALA A 263 5.00 -0.09 6.38
N THR A 264 3.80 -0.64 6.54
CA THR A 264 3.60 -1.90 7.28
C THR A 264 4.35 -3.06 6.64
N ALA A 265 4.28 -3.20 5.31
CA ALA A 265 5.00 -4.26 4.59
C ALA A 265 6.52 -4.14 4.72
N LEU A 266 7.06 -2.92 4.83
CA LEU A 266 8.48 -2.66 5.11
C LEU A 266 8.87 -2.85 6.58
N GLY A 267 7.91 -3.17 7.47
CA GLY A 267 8.13 -3.39 8.90
C GLY A 267 8.04 -2.14 9.77
N THR A 268 7.68 -0.99 9.21
CA THR A 268 7.43 0.25 9.98
C THR A 268 6.07 0.15 10.66
N PRO A 269 5.98 0.39 11.98
CA PRO A 269 4.71 0.39 12.71
C PRO A 269 3.76 1.47 12.21
N VAL A 270 2.47 1.15 12.05
CA VAL A 270 1.48 2.07 11.47
C VAL A 270 0.26 2.24 12.36
N VAL A 271 -0.13 3.49 12.61
CA VAL A 271 -1.48 3.85 13.08
C VAL A 271 -2.27 4.33 11.86
N ALA A 272 -3.22 3.51 11.41
CA ALA A 272 -4.06 3.80 10.25
C ALA A 272 -5.40 4.41 10.68
N LEU A 273 -5.74 5.58 10.16
CA LEU A 273 -6.95 6.32 10.50
C LEU A 273 -8.04 6.03 9.47
N PHE A 274 -9.13 5.41 9.89
CA PHE A 274 -10.26 5.06 9.05
C PHE A 274 -11.45 5.96 9.32
N GLY A 275 -12.00 6.53 8.27
CA GLY A 275 -13.19 7.38 8.31
C GLY A 275 -14.28 6.84 7.38
N PRO A 276 -14.22 7.15 6.06
CA PRO A 276 -15.26 6.77 5.11
C PRO A 276 -15.20 5.31 4.66
N THR A 277 -14.13 4.59 4.95
CA THR A 277 -13.88 3.21 4.49
C THR A 277 -13.93 2.22 5.66
N ASP A 278 -14.12 0.94 5.33
CA ASP A 278 -14.22 -0.14 6.31
C ASP A 278 -12.84 -0.81 6.52
N PRO A 279 -12.28 -0.75 7.75
CA PRO A 279 -11.03 -1.43 8.05
C PRO A 279 -11.10 -2.96 7.90
N ALA A 280 -12.28 -3.57 8.03
CA ALA A 280 -12.43 -5.01 7.81
C ALA A 280 -12.10 -5.41 6.36
N LEU A 281 -12.22 -4.49 5.40
CA LEU A 281 -11.95 -4.74 4.00
C LEU A 281 -10.52 -4.41 3.57
N SER A 282 -9.85 -3.47 4.26
CA SER A 282 -8.58 -2.92 3.75
C SER A 282 -7.61 -2.44 4.82
N ALA A 283 -7.74 -2.80 6.10
CA ALA A 283 -6.74 -2.37 7.09
C ALA A 283 -5.36 -2.98 6.78
N PRO A 284 -4.25 -2.23 6.94
CA PRO A 284 -2.92 -2.81 6.81
C PRO A 284 -2.74 -4.00 7.75
N ARG A 285 -2.24 -5.14 7.23
CA ARG A 285 -1.88 -6.32 8.03
C ARG A 285 -0.40 -6.27 8.41
N GLY A 286 -0.08 -6.68 9.65
CA GLY A 286 1.24 -6.61 10.24
C GLY A 286 1.27 -5.70 11.47
N ARG A 287 2.37 -5.00 11.71
CA ARG A 287 2.49 -4.06 12.85
C ARG A 287 1.65 -2.79 12.63
N ALA A 288 0.34 -2.95 12.61
CA ALA A 288 -0.58 -1.84 12.39
C ALA A 288 -1.75 -1.86 13.38
N VAL A 289 -2.26 -0.67 13.69
CA VAL A 289 -3.51 -0.47 14.44
C VAL A 289 -4.42 0.41 13.61
N ALA A 290 -5.61 -0.09 13.29
CA ALA A 290 -6.66 0.71 12.66
C ALA A 290 -7.50 1.42 13.72
N LEU A 291 -7.61 2.74 13.61
CA LEU A 291 -8.45 3.56 14.48
C LEU A 291 -9.65 4.09 13.71
N THR A 292 -10.81 3.93 14.31
CA THR A 292 -12.08 4.48 13.81
C THR A 292 -12.77 5.32 14.91
N HIS A 293 -13.59 6.27 14.49
CA HIS A 293 -14.57 6.90 15.36
C HIS A 293 -15.97 6.54 14.84
N PRO A 294 -16.81 5.87 15.68
CA PRO A 294 -18.11 5.40 15.22
C PRO A 294 -19.05 6.59 14.95
N VAL A 295 -19.59 6.62 13.74
CA VAL A 295 -20.64 7.56 13.33
C VAL A 295 -21.67 6.82 12.48
N PRO A 296 -22.95 7.22 12.47
CA PRO A 296 -24.00 6.50 11.76
C PRO A 296 -23.78 6.37 10.24
N CYS A 297 -23.02 7.28 9.65
CA CYS A 297 -22.75 7.30 8.21
C CYS A 297 -21.50 6.51 7.77
N ALA A 298 -20.71 5.95 8.68
CA ALA A 298 -19.51 5.16 8.31
C ALA A 298 -19.80 3.66 8.39
N PRO A 299 -19.29 2.88 7.41
CA PRO A 299 -18.53 3.28 6.23
C PRO A 299 -19.42 3.80 5.10
N CYS A 300 -19.09 4.96 4.50
CA CYS A 300 -19.89 5.58 3.44
C CYS A 300 -19.25 5.53 2.05
N PHE A 301 -17.95 5.28 1.96
CA PHE A 301 -17.15 5.22 0.74
C PHE A 301 -17.20 6.49 -0.13
N TYR A 302 -17.61 7.63 0.42
CA TYR A 302 -17.59 8.90 -0.30
C TYR A 302 -16.15 9.41 -0.49
N ARG A 303 -15.88 10.00 -1.66
CA ARG A 303 -14.61 10.69 -1.95
C ARG A 303 -14.56 12.09 -1.36
N VAL A 304 -15.71 12.73 -1.27
CA VAL A 304 -15.90 14.07 -0.67
C VAL A 304 -17.00 13.94 0.37
N CYS A 305 -16.71 14.33 1.60
CA CYS A 305 -17.68 14.27 2.67
C CYS A 305 -18.61 15.50 2.61
N PRO A 306 -19.95 15.33 2.59
CA PRO A 306 -20.88 16.44 2.55
C PRO A 306 -21.14 17.10 3.92
N ILE A 307 -20.63 16.51 5.04
CA ILE A 307 -20.92 16.93 6.42
C ILE A 307 -19.64 17.06 7.27
N GLU A 308 -18.54 17.54 6.67
CA GLU A 308 -17.29 17.93 7.34
C GLU A 308 -16.59 16.82 8.15
N HIS A 309 -16.61 15.58 7.69
CA HIS A 309 -15.80 14.46 8.19
C HIS A 309 -15.97 14.13 9.69
N PRO A 310 -17.18 13.93 10.23
CA PRO A 310 -17.38 13.67 11.66
C PRO A 310 -16.63 12.42 12.14
N CYS A 311 -16.48 11.40 11.28
CA CYS A 311 -15.71 10.19 11.57
C CYS A 311 -14.22 10.47 11.82
N LEU A 312 -13.57 11.34 11.03
CA LEU A 312 -12.18 11.69 11.21
C LEU A 312 -11.97 12.80 12.24
N ARG A 313 -12.88 13.78 12.33
CA ARG A 313 -12.83 14.81 13.39
C ARG A 313 -12.97 14.23 14.79
N GLY A 314 -13.75 13.15 14.95
CA GLY A 314 -13.91 12.45 16.20
C GLY A 314 -12.71 11.58 16.62
N LEU A 315 -11.75 11.35 15.74
CA LEU A 315 -10.48 10.71 16.10
C LEU A 315 -9.59 11.73 16.83
N GLU A 316 -9.56 11.65 18.15
CA GLU A 316 -8.77 12.54 19.01
C GLU A 316 -7.26 12.27 18.85
N ALA A 317 -6.46 13.35 18.78
CA ALA A 317 -5.01 13.27 18.66
C ALA A 317 -4.35 12.52 19.84
N LYS A 318 -4.91 12.63 21.05
CA LYS A 318 -4.47 11.86 22.23
C LYS A 318 -4.55 10.35 22.00
N ARG A 319 -5.68 9.87 21.44
CA ARG A 319 -5.89 8.45 21.14
C ARG A 319 -4.89 7.96 20.09
N VAL A 320 -4.62 8.79 19.08
CA VAL A 320 -3.63 8.48 18.02
C VAL A 320 -2.22 8.42 18.61
N ARG A 321 -1.82 9.40 19.44
CA ARG A 321 -0.54 9.37 20.15
C ARG A 321 -0.39 8.12 21.00
N ASP A 322 -1.41 7.74 21.77
CA ASP A 322 -1.35 6.59 22.67
C ASP A 322 -1.17 5.29 21.88
N ALA A 323 -1.81 5.16 20.72
CA ALA A 323 -1.62 4.05 19.80
C ALA A 323 -0.19 4.01 19.22
N VAL A 324 0.37 5.16 18.84
CA VAL A 324 1.79 5.26 18.40
C VAL A 324 2.72 4.77 19.51
N LEU A 325 2.54 5.24 20.73
CA LEU A 325 3.39 4.86 21.87
C LEU A 325 3.27 3.37 22.20
N ALA A 326 2.09 2.80 22.07
CA ALA A 326 1.87 1.36 22.26
C ALA A 326 2.65 0.53 21.22
N LEU A 327 2.59 0.93 19.94
CA LEU A 327 3.33 0.28 18.87
C LEU A 327 4.85 0.40 19.04
N LEU A 328 5.34 1.53 19.53
CA LEU A 328 6.76 1.77 19.77
C LEU A 328 7.32 0.92 20.94
N LYS A 329 6.48 0.53 21.90
CA LYS A 329 6.86 -0.34 23.03
C LYS A 329 6.86 -1.83 22.67
N SER A 330 6.09 -2.25 21.68
CA SER A 330 6.02 -3.64 21.27
C SER A 330 7.30 -4.05 20.54
N ALA A 331 7.89 -5.20 20.92
CA ALA A 331 9.02 -5.74 20.18
C ALA A 331 8.61 -6.03 18.74
N PRO A 332 9.47 -5.75 17.73
CA PRO A 332 9.17 -6.12 16.36
C PRO A 332 9.02 -7.64 16.26
N PRO A 333 8.06 -8.17 15.48
CA PRO A 333 8.03 -9.58 15.16
C PRO A 333 9.35 -9.95 14.46
N PRO A 334 9.85 -11.19 14.67
CA PRO A 334 11.03 -11.65 13.97
C PRO A 334 10.75 -11.58 12.46
N ARG A 335 11.59 -10.86 11.72
CA ARG A 335 11.49 -10.84 10.26
C ARG A 335 11.71 -12.25 9.73
N PRO A 336 10.84 -12.79 8.87
CA PRO A 336 11.05 -14.08 8.28
C PRO A 336 12.40 -14.06 7.55
N ALA A 337 13.26 -15.04 7.88
CA ALA A 337 14.54 -15.19 7.20
C ALA A 337 14.25 -15.44 5.70
N LEU A 338 14.63 -14.50 4.86
CA LEU A 338 14.68 -14.73 3.42
C LEU A 338 15.69 -15.86 3.21
N ARG A 339 15.18 -17.05 2.87
CA ARG A 339 16.06 -18.16 2.50
C ARG A 339 16.84 -17.71 1.26
N GLN A 340 18.16 -17.53 1.45
CA GLN A 340 19.07 -17.45 0.32
C GLN A 340 18.93 -18.77 -0.46
N GLN A 341 18.49 -18.71 -1.70
CA GLN A 341 18.58 -19.77 -2.67
C GLN A 341 19.70 -19.43 -3.65
#